data_30add7105bb374c5a615bc4ae46dc62d
#
_entry.id   30add7105bb374c5a615bc4ae46dc62d
#
_cell.length_a   1.000
_cell.length_b   1.000
_cell.length_c   1.000
_cell.angle_alpha   90.00
_cell.angle_beta   90.00
_cell.angle_gamma   90.00
#
_symmetry.space_group_name_H-M   'P 1'
#
loop_
_entity.id
_entity.type
_entity.pdbx_description
1 polymer ?
#
loop_
_entity_poly.entity_id
_entity_poly.type
_entity_poly.pdbx_seq_one_letter_code
_entity_poly.pdbx_strand_id
1 'polypeptide(L)'
;MTTVGEALITLLEAHGVDTVFGIPGVHTIELYRGLARSKIRHVTPRHEQGAGFMADGYARASGRPGVAFVITGPGLTNTITAMGQARADSVPMLVISGVNATPTLGKGLGHLHELPDQRGMMEKVALFSHRITGADELPGALARAFSLFSSSRPGPVHIEIPTDIMVEPADGISYLPTNAGPPEPDAAAIAEAAELCASARRPVILAGGGAKKAEAPLKRLAERLGAPVVQTTNARGLLYRHPLGVPASPSLKAVRALIAEADLVIAAGTEFGPTDYDGYGDGGFVPPANLIRIDIGADQLARRPATVSIQADCAEAIEALLGRLDGPAASGDGKIRAAATRKAALAELSPAFTAQIRAVETIRDALPGAIIVGDSTQPVYAANLYYDHDRPGGWFNAATGFGALGFGPPAAIGAALAVPEAPVVCLTGDGGFQFTLPELGAALDAAAPVIFVVWNNRGYREIETSMLDVGVEPVGVSPAPPDFCKLAEAYGIAAERLADIGHLADALKRARATGLPYVIEITVD
;
A
#
# COMPACT_ATOMS: atom_id res chain seq x y z
N MET A 1 -14.12 37.55 1.20
CA MET A 1 -14.69 36.63 2.21
C MET A 1 -14.35 35.23 1.73
N THR A 2 -13.50 34.55 2.46
CA THR A 2 -13.07 33.16 2.18
C THR A 2 -14.10 32.21 2.82
N THR A 3 -14.54 31.18 2.11
CA THR A 3 -15.45 30.16 2.68
C THR A 3 -14.67 29.07 3.38
N VAL A 4 -15.35 28.24 4.21
CA VAL A 4 -14.77 27.03 4.82
C VAL A 4 -14.20 26.11 3.75
N GLY A 5 -14.92 25.91 2.63
CA GLY A 5 -14.44 25.11 1.51
C GLY A 5 -13.15 25.63 0.88
N GLU A 6 -13.02 26.95 0.71
CA GLU A 6 -11.79 27.59 0.21
C GLU A 6 -10.65 27.52 1.23
N ALA A 7 -10.95 27.75 2.53
CA ALA A 7 -9.96 27.63 3.61
C ALA A 7 -9.40 26.22 3.74
N LEU A 8 -10.23 25.19 3.58
CA LEU A 8 -9.78 23.79 3.55
C LEU A 8 -8.66 23.56 2.53
N ILE A 9 -8.82 24.09 1.32
CA ILE A 9 -7.82 23.92 0.26
C ILE A 9 -6.49 24.58 0.65
N THR A 10 -6.55 25.80 1.21
CA THR A 10 -5.36 26.49 1.70
C THR A 10 -4.65 25.70 2.81
N LEU A 11 -5.42 25.11 3.73
CA LEU A 11 -4.88 24.27 4.80
C LEU A 11 -4.26 22.97 4.27
N LEU A 12 -4.87 22.34 3.27
CA LEU A 12 -4.29 21.14 2.61
C LEU A 12 -2.97 21.48 1.92
N GLU A 13 -2.87 22.62 1.22
CA GLU A 13 -1.59 23.10 0.66
C GLU A 13 -0.53 23.29 1.76
N ALA A 14 -0.91 23.88 2.90
CA ALA A 14 -0.01 24.05 4.04
C ALA A 14 0.47 22.72 4.63
N HIS A 15 -0.34 21.65 4.55
CA HIS A 15 0.06 20.27 4.91
C HIS A 15 0.86 19.56 3.82
N GLY A 16 1.18 20.22 2.70
CA GLY A 16 1.97 19.66 1.60
C GLY A 16 1.18 18.75 0.66
N VAL A 17 -0.14 18.85 0.65
CA VAL A 17 -0.98 18.17 -0.35
C VAL A 17 -0.81 18.88 -1.68
N ASP A 18 -0.42 18.15 -2.71
CA ASP A 18 -0.22 18.66 -4.07
C ASP A 18 -1.15 18.01 -5.10
N THR A 19 -1.82 16.93 -4.71
CA THR A 19 -2.72 16.17 -5.60
C THR A 19 -3.94 15.68 -4.83
N VAL A 20 -5.12 15.83 -5.44
CA VAL A 20 -6.39 15.28 -4.94
C VAL A 20 -7.09 14.49 -6.03
N PHE A 21 -7.77 13.43 -5.64
CA PHE A 21 -8.51 12.53 -6.51
C PHE A 21 -10.01 12.63 -6.20
N GLY A 22 -10.86 12.87 -7.19
CA GLY A 22 -12.29 12.97 -6.92
C GLY A 22 -13.14 13.31 -8.10
N ILE A 23 -14.44 13.11 -7.93
CA ILE A 23 -15.46 13.47 -8.93
C ILE A 23 -16.26 14.66 -8.36
N PRO A 24 -16.35 15.80 -9.07
CA PRO A 24 -17.12 16.93 -8.61
C PRO A 24 -18.61 16.62 -8.58
N GLY A 25 -19.30 17.18 -7.59
CA GLY A 25 -20.76 17.08 -7.47
C GLY A 25 -21.33 18.21 -6.62
N VAL A 26 -22.65 18.32 -6.60
CA VAL A 26 -23.35 19.47 -5.95
C VAL A 26 -23.00 19.67 -4.48
N HIS A 27 -22.64 18.61 -3.76
CA HIS A 27 -22.27 18.68 -2.35
C HIS A 27 -20.80 19.04 -2.10
N THR A 28 -20.01 19.25 -3.16
CA THR A 28 -18.56 19.55 -3.05
C THR A 28 -18.15 20.79 -3.86
N ILE A 29 -19.09 21.54 -4.43
CA ILE A 29 -18.81 22.71 -5.29
C ILE A 29 -17.87 23.71 -4.61
N GLU A 30 -18.06 23.97 -3.31
CA GLU A 30 -17.23 24.93 -2.58
C GLU A 30 -15.78 24.46 -2.42
N LEU A 31 -15.53 23.16 -2.33
CA LEU A 31 -14.17 22.60 -2.37
C LEU A 31 -13.50 22.89 -3.71
N TYR A 32 -14.25 22.72 -4.81
CA TYR A 32 -13.75 22.99 -6.17
C TYR A 32 -13.55 24.49 -6.44
N ARG A 33 -14.28 25.38 -5.73
CA ARG A 33 -14.02 26.83 -5.77
C ARG A 33 -12.60 27.15 -5.27
N GLY A 34 -12.17 26.55 -4.18
CA GLY A 34 -10.82 26.67 -3.66
C GLY A 34 -9.78 26.04 -4.58
N LEU A 35 -10.04 24.80 -5.07
CA LEU A 35 -9.14 24.08 -5.97
C LEU A 35 -8.82 24.87 -7.24
N ALA A 36 -9.81 25.54 -7.85
CA ALA A 36 -9.62 26.31 -9.07
C ALA A 36 -8.58 27.45 -8.94
N ARG A 37 -8.24 27.84 -7.72
CA ARG A 37 -7.28 28.93 -7.40
C ARG A 37 -6.01 28.41 -6.72
N SER A 38 -5.92 27.10 -6.48
CA SER A 38 -4.82 26.45 -5.77
C SER A 38 -3.77 25.90 -6.74
N LYS A 39 -2.65 25.42 -6.18
CA LYS A 39 -1.63 24.66 -6.91
C LYS A 39 -1.87 23.15 -6.85
N ILE A 40 -2.88 22.71 -6.12
CA ILE A 40 -3.21 21.29 -5.98
C ILE A 40 -3.70 20.75 -7.33
N ARG A 41 -3.07 19.72 -7.81
CA ARG A 41 -3.51 19.01 -9.02
C ARG A 41 -4.78 18.23 -8.70
N HIS A 42 -5.80 18.40 -9.51
CA HIS A 42 -7.00 17.57 -9.46
C HIS A 42 -6.96 16.47 -10.51
N VAL A 43 -7.31 15.25 -10.12
CA VAL A 43 -7.40 14.08 -10.99
C VAL A 43 -8.81 13.49 -10.90
N THR A 44 -9.48 13.38 -12.05
CA THR A 44 -10.85 12.85 -12.11
C THR A 44 -10.85 11.36 -12.45
N PRO A 45 -11.17 10.47 -11.49
CA PRO A 45 -11.40 9.06 -11.77
C PRO A 45 -12.75 8.86 -12.51
N ARG A 46 -13.04 7.63 -12.88
CA ARG A 46 -14.35 7.27 -13.47
C ARG A 46 -15.31 6.70 -12.42
N HIS A 47 -14.79 6.37 -11.23
CA HIS A 47 -15.53 5.87 -10.08
C HIS A 47 -14.84 6.31 -8.78
N GLU A 48 -15.59 6.55 -7.70
CA GLU A 48 -14.98 7.03 -6.44
C GLU A 48 -14.14 5.95 -5.74
N GLN A 49 -14.40 4.67 -5.99
CA GLN A 49 -13.47 3.60 -5.60
C GLN A 49 -12.11 3.80 -6.26
N GLY A 50 -12.10 4.19 -7.55
CA GLY A 50 -10.89 4.58 -8.26
C GLY A 50 -10.19 5.78 -7.62
N ALA A 51 -10.93 6.79 -7.14
CA ALA A 51 -10.35 7.91 -6.39
C ALA A 51 -9.60 7.43 -5.14
N GLY A 52 -10.23 6.53 -4.36
CA GLY A 52 -9.63 5.96 -3.17
C GLY A 52 -8.38 5.13 -3.49
N PHE A 53 -8.43 4.26 -4.50
CA PHE A 53 -7.27 3.47 -4.91
C PHE A 53 -6.15 4.32 -5.53
N MET A 54 -6.46 5.41 -6.26
CA MET A 54 -5.44 6.37 -6.71
C MET A 54 -4.76 7.04 -5.52
N ALA A 55 -5.53 7.46 -4.49
CA ALA A 55 -4.99 8.01 -3.26
C ALA A 55 -4.10 6.99 -2.51
N ASP A 56 -4.50 5.71 -2.47
CA ASP A 56 -3.69 4.63 -1.90
C ASP A 56 -2.35 4.47 -2.63
N GLY A 57 -2.39 4.28 -3.96
CA GLY A 57 -1.19 4.12 -4.78
C GLY A 57 -0.26 5.34 -4.71
N TYR A 58 -0.83 6.56 -4.69
CA TYR A 58 -0.09 7.80 -4.49
C TYR A 58 0.65 7.80 -3.15
N ALA A 59 -0.05 7.40 -2.07
CA ALA A 59 0.55 7.37 -0.74
C ALA A 59 1.65 6.33 -0.61
N ARG A 60 1.48 5.13 -1.16
CA ARG A 60 2.51 4.08 -1.14
C ARG A 60 3.76 4.48 -1.88
N ALA A 61 3.61 5.12 -3.05
CA ALA A 61 4.74 5.50 -3.90
C ALA A 61 5.47 6.74 -3.39
N SER A 62 4.74 7.77 -2.92
CA SER A 62 5.33 9.04 -2.46
C SER A 62 5.76 9.01 -0.99
N GLY A 63 5.16 8.15 -0.16
CA GLY A 63 5.29 8.19 1.30
C GLY A 63 4.55 9.38 1.95
N ARG A 64 3.68 10.08 1.20
CA ARG A 64 2.82 11.18 1.66
C ARG A 64 1.36 10.74 1.69
N PRO A 65 0.48 11.34 2.50
CA PRO A 65 -0.94 10.97 2.50
C PRO A 65 -1.61 11.20 1.14
N GLY A 66 -2.39 10.22 0.69
CA GLY A 66 -3.26 10.37 -0.47
C GLY A 66 -4.59 11.01 -0.08
N VAL A 67 -5.11 11.92 -0.89
CA VAL A 67 -6.33 12.69 -0.57
C VAL A 67 -7.41 12.47 -1.63
N ALA A 68 -8.62 12.07 -1.21
CA ALA A 68 -9.78 11.92 -2.08
C ALA A 68 -10.92 12.86 -1.67
N PHE A 69 -11.56 13.48 -2.67
CA PHE A 69 -12.76 14.31 -2.50
C PHE A 69 -13.97 13.61 -3.10
N VAL A 70 -15.03 13.43 -2.31
CA VAL A 70 -16.23 12.71 -2.74
C VAL A 70 -17.51 13.39 -2.26
N ILE A 71 -18.57 13.23 -3.02
CA ILE A 71 -19.90 13.68 -2.59
C ILE A 71 -20.44 12.78 -1.47
N THR A 72 -21.48 13.25 -0.79
CA THR A 72 -22.26 12.46 0.19
C THR A 72 -22.94 11.26 -0.46
N GLY A 73 -23.36 10.31 0.35
CA GLY A 73 -24.11 9.13 -0.11
C GLY A 73 -23.28 8.23 -1.04
N PRO A 74 -23.68 8.07 -2.32
CA PRO A 74 -23.04 7.12 -3.22
C PRO A 74 -21.55 7.39 -3.44
N GLY A 75 -21.12 8.66 -3.50
CA GLY A 75 -19.69 8.98 -3.65
C GLY A 75 -18.87 8.44 -2.49
N LEU A 76 -19.30 8.67 -1.26
CA LEU A 76 -18.60 8.19 -0.08
C LEU A 76 -18.69 6.67 0.09
N THR A 77 -19.86 6.07 -0.11
CA THR A 77 -20.02 4.61 0.01
C THR A 77 -19.12 3.85 -0.97
N ASN A 78 -18.94 4.39 -2.17
CA ASN A 78 -18.03 3.81 -3.17
C ASN A 78 -16.56 3.80 -2.74
N THR A 79 -16.12 4.62 -1.79
CA THR A 79 -14.72 4.65 -1.30
C THR A 79 -14.43 3.63 -0.21
N ILE A 80 -15.46 3.00 0.38
CA ILE A 80 -15.31 2.10 1.55
C ILE A 80 -14.33 0.97 1.26
N THR A 81 -14.41 0.34 0.10
CA THR A 81 -13.49 -0.74 -0.30
C THR A 81 -12.04 -0.25 -0.35
N ALA A 82 -11.80 0.92 -0.93
CA ALA A 82 -10.46 1.48 -1.00
C ALA A 82 -9.92 1.88 0.39
N MET A 83 -10.77 2.41 1.25
CA MET A 83 -10.41 2.69 2.65
C MET A 83 -10.12 1.42 3.43
N GLY A 84 -10.88 0.34 3.19
CA GLY A 84 -10.60 -0.98 3.77
C GLY A 84 -9.22 -1.51 3.38
N GLN A 85 -8.85 -1.38 2.11
CA GLN A 85 -7.52 -1.74 1.61
C GLN A 85 -6.42 -0.89 2.27
N ALA A 86 -6.60 0.43 2.33
CA ALA A 86 -5.67 1.34 2.99
C ALA A 86 -5.49 1.03 4.49
N ARG A 87 -6.58 0.67 5.19
CA ARG A 87 -6.56 0.29 6.60
C ARG A 87 -5.77 -1.01 6.83
N ALA A 88 -6.02 -2.02 6.01
CA ALA A 88 -5.34 -3.31 6.12
C ALA A 88 -3.82 -3.18 5.95
N ASP A 89 -3.38 -2.33 5.02
CA ASP A 89 -1.96 -2.18 4.67
C ASP A 89 -1.29 -0.96 5.31
N SER A 90 -1.96 -0.27 6.26
CA SER A 90 -1.39 0.90 6.96
C SER A 90 -1.00 2.04 6.02
N VAL A 91 -1.89 2.40 5.10
CA VAL A 91 -1.67 3.47 4.11
C VAL A 91 -2.32 4.76 4.57
N PRO A 92 -1.59 5.89 4.66
CA PRO A 92 -2.17 7.16 5.04
C PRO A 92 -3.09 7.68 3.93
N MET A 93 -4.38 7.78 4.23
CA MET A 93 -5.41 8.24 3.29
C MET A 93 -6.36 9.21 3.98
N LEU A 94 -6.60 10.36 3.37
CA LEU A 94 -7.60 11.33 3.82
C LEU A 94 -8.75 11.38 2.81
N VAL A 95 -9.94 10.97 3.25
CA VAL A 95 -11.17 11.11 2.47
C VAL A 95 -11.97 12.28 3.01
N ILE A 96 -12.22 13.27 2.18
CA ILE A 96 -13.04 14.43 2.50
C ILE A 96 -14.34 14.35 1.71
N SER A 97 -15.47 14.36 2.43
CA SER A 97 -16.78 14.30 1.81
C SER A 97 -17.64 15.52 2.13
N GLY A 98 -18.57 15.82 1.22
CA GLY A 98 -19.73 16.60 1.61
C GLY A 98 -20.70 15.78 2.45
N VAL A 99 -21.63 16.46 3.11
CA VAL A 99 -22.83 15.88 3.69
C VAL A 99 -23.97 16.90 3.59
N ASN A 100 -25.23 16.43 3.60
CA ASN A 100 -26.39 17.33 3.56
C ASN A 100 -26.32 18.37 4.68
N ALA A 101 -27.06 19.49 4.50
CA ALA A 101 -27.04 20.59 5.45
C ALA A 101 -27.41 20.15 6.88
N THR A 102 -26.74 20.72 7.86
CA THR A 102 -26.87 20.39 9.30
C THR A 102 -28.31 20.22 9.79
N PRO A 103 -29.29 21.11 9.44
CA PRO A 103 -30.67 20.97 9.90
C PRO A 103 -31.41 19.74 9.38
N THR A 104 -30.87 19.06 8.36
CA THR A 104 -31.53 17.93 7.68
C THR A 104 -30.97 16.57 8.08
N LEU A 105 -29.80 16.55 8.71
CA LEU A 105 -29.05 15.32 9.01
C LEU A 105 -29.84 14.35 9.88
N GLY A 106 -29.88 13.07 9.46
CA GLY A 106 -30.50 11.98 10.19
C GLY A 106 -32.03 12.02 10.27
N LYS A 107 -32.72 12.88 9.51
CA LYS A 107 -34.17 13.06 9.58
C LYS A 107 -34.97 12.23 8.58
N GLY A 108 -34.34 11.63 7.59
CA GLY A 108 -35.01 10.81 6.58
C GLY A 108 -36.01 11.61 5.73
N LEU A 109 -35.65 12.82 5.33
CA LEU A 109 -36.54 13.74 4.59
C LEU A 109 -36.48 13.55 3.07
N GLY A 110 -35.68 12.62 2.58
CA GLY A 110 -35.52 12.33 1.16
C GLY A 110 -34.64 13.33 0.43
N HIS A 111 -33.70 13.97 1.12
CA HIS A 111 -32.71 14.81 0.47
C HIS A 111 -31.80 13.99 -0.46
N LEU A 112 -31.37 14.62 -1.55
CA LEU A 112 -30.45 13.98 -2.50
C LEU A 112 -29.24 13.40 -1.76
N HIS A 113 -28.95 12.10 -2.00
CA HIS A 113 -27.83 11.35 -1.42
C HIS A 113 -27.86 11.24 0.12
N GLU A 114 -29.04 11.38 0.73
CA GLU A 114 -29.18 11.26 2.17
C GLU A 114 -28.89 9.84 2.66
N LEU A 115 -28.10 9.75 3.73
CA LEU A 115 -27.87 8.54 4.51
C LEU A 115 -28.28 8.80 5.97
N PRO A 116 -28.80 7.79 6.68
CA PRO A 116 -29.21 7.95 8.07
C PRO A 116 -28.09 8.40 8.99
N ASP A 117 -26.88 7.82 8.84
CA ASP A 117 -25.68 8.16 9.60
C ASP A 117 -24.42 7.85 8.77
N GLN A 118 -24.03 8.80 7.92
CA GLN A 118 -22.85 8.69 7.08
C GLN A 118 -21.56 8.59 7.91
N ARG A 119 -21.42 9.42 8.94
CA ARG A 119 -20.25 9.45 9.81
C ARG A 119 -20.09 8.12 10.56
N GLY A 120 -21.16 7.62 11.19
CA GLY A 120 -21.12 6.36 11.93
C GLY A 120 -20.78 5.14 11.05
N MET A 121 -21.19 5.15 9.79
CA MET A 121 -20.77 4.15 8.80
C MET A 121 -19.26 4.22 8.59
N MET A 122 -18.71 5.40 8.40
CA MET A 122 -17.27 5.58 8.14
C MET A 122 -16.39 5.28 9.35
N GLU A 123 -16.87 5.46 10.58
CA GLU A 123 -16.18 5.08 11.82
C GLU A 123 -15.81 3.60 11.89
N LYS A 124 -16.48 2.72 11.13
CA LYS A 124 -16.16 1.28 11.08
C LYS A 124 -14.99 0.95 10.18
N VAL A 125 -14.67 1.82 9.23
CA VAL A 125 -13.60 1.62 8.24
C VAL A 125 -12.42 2.56 8.49
N ALA A 126 -12.68 3.85 8.78
CA ALA A 126 -11.67 4.84 9.08
C ALA A 126 -11.05 4.65 10.48
N LEU A 127 -9.86 5.19 10.71
CA LEU A 127 -9.26 5.32 12.03
C LEU A 127 -10.04 6.29 12.91
N PHE A 128 -10.57 7.35 12.29
CA PHE A 128 -11.64 8.17 12.83
C PHE A 128 -12.44 8.81 11.67
N SER A 129 -13.68 9.19 11.99
CA SER A 129 -14.54 9.98 11.12
C SER A 129 -14.99 11.23 11.89
N HIS A 130 -14.81 12.42 11.32
CA HIS A 130 -15.12 13.67 11.98
C HIS A 130 -16.03 14.55 11.11
N ARG A 131 -17.08 15.14 11.72
CA ARG A 131 -17.92 16.12 11.07
C ARG A 131 -17.49 17.51 11.52
N ILE A 132 -17.21 18.39 10.58
CA ILE A 132 -16.96 19.80 10.84
C ILE A 132 -18.29 20.49 11.17
N THR A 133 -18.36 21.19 12.29
CA THR A 133 -19.53 21.91 12.77
C THR A 133 -19.39 23.42 12.71
N GLY A 134 -18.18 23.92 12.43
CA GLY A 134 -17.85 25.32 12.25
C GLY A 134 -16.45 25.52 11.70
N ALA A 135 -16.17 26.70 11.19
CA ALA A 135 -14.91 27.03 10.53
C ALA A 135 -13.68 26.86 11.45
N ASP A 136 -13.83 27.12 12.73
CA ASP A 136 -12.77 27.05 13.76
C ASP A 136 -12.29 25.61 14.06
N GLU A 137 -13.09 24.59 13.78
CA GLU A 137 -12.70 23.18 13.97
C GLU A 137 -11.77 22.67 12.86
N LEU A 138 -11.81 23.28 11.67
CA LEU A 138 -11.14 22.76 10.47
C LEU A 138 -9.61 22.57 10.65
N PRO A 139 -8.86 23.56 11.21
CA PRO A 139 -7.43 23.39 11.44
C PRO A 139 -7.11 22.22 12.39
N GLY A 140 -7.88 22.10 13.48
CA GLY A 140 -7.70 21.03 14.47
C GLY A 140 -7.98 19.64 13.92
N ALA A 141 -9.03 19.49 13.10
CA ALA A 141 -9.38 18.23 12.46
C ALA A 141 -8.28 17.76 11.48
N LEU A 142 -7.75 18.68 10.67
CA LEU A 142 -6.63 18.37 9.76
C LEU A 142 -5.34 18.07 10.53
N ALA A 143 -4.99 18.87 11.55
CA ALA A 143 -3.83 18.62 12.39
C ALA A 143 -3.87 17.22 13.01
N ARG A 144 -5.03 16.81 13.52
CA ARG A 144 -5.24 15.45 14.05
C ARG A 144 -5.01 14.38 12.99
N ALA A 145 -5.54 14.56 11.77
CA ALA A 145 -5.37 13.61 10.68
C ALA A 145 -3.89 13.45 10.29
N PHE A 146 -3.20 14.56 10.02
CA PHE A 146 -1.81 14.54 9.59
C PHE A 146 -0.83 14.11 10.69
N SER A 147 -1.10 14.46 11.96
CA SER A 147 -0.33 13.95 13.10
C SER A 147 -0.47 12.43 13.24
N LEU A 148 -1.67 11.89 13.05
CA LEU A 148 -1.90 10.44 13.10
C LEU A 148 -1.09 9.72 12.00
N PHE A 149 -0.99 10.30 10.80
CA PHE A 149 -0.22 9.71 9.70
C PHE A 149 1.29 9.64 9.97
N SER A 150 1.83 10.49 10.84
CA SER A 150 3.26 10.60 11.14
C SER A 150 3.67 10.00 12.48
N SER A 151 2.78 10.00 13.49
CA SER A 151 3.11 9.62 14.87
C SER A 151 2.59 8.25 15.30
N SER A 152 1.82 7.57 14.46
CA SER A 152 1.26 6.26 14.76
C SER A 152 1.16 5.40 13.50
N ARG A 153 0.62 4.17 13.65
CA ARG A 153 0.32 3.32 12.49
C ARG A 153 -0.72 4.04 11.61
N PRO A 154 -0.37 4.43 10.37
CA PRO A 154 -1.28 5.18 9.52
C PRO A 154 -2.44 4.31 9.01
N GLY A 155 -3.44 4.97 8.45
CA GLY A 155 -4.61 4.36 7.85
C GLY A 155 -5.57 5.42 7.32
N PRO A 156 -6.77 5.05 6.85
CA PRO A 156 -7.71 6.01 6.32
C PRO A 156 -8.35 6.85 7.42
N VAL A 157 -8.51 8.14 7.15
CA VAL A 157 -9.25 9.12 7.95
C VAL A 157 -10.36 9.71 7.10
N HIS A 158 -11.52 9.95 7.70
CA HIS A 158 -12.64 10.60 7.05
C HIS A 158 -13.00 11.91 7.75
N ILE A 159 -13.17 12.97 6.94
CA ILE A 159 -13.72 14.27 7.39
C ILE A 159 -14.89 14.59 6.50
N GLU A 160 -16.07 14.86 7.11
CA GLU A 160 -17.25 15.31 6.39
C GLU A 160 -17.58 16.77 6.74
N ILE A 161 -18.02 17.52 5.73
CA ILE A 161 -18.37 18.93 5.89
C ILE A 161 -19.81 19.14 5.39
N PRO A 162 -20.74 19.58 6.25
CA PRO A 162 -22.10 19.90 5.82
C PRO A 162 -22.10 21.04 4.79
N THR A 163 -23.03 20.99 3.83
CA THR A 163 -23.10 21.96 2.74
C THR A 163 -23.37 23.39 3.22
N ASP A 164 -24.10 23.57 4.31
CA ASP A 164 -24.33 24.88 4.96
C ASP A 164 -23.08 25.41 5.65
N ILE A 165 -22.27 24.53 6.25
CA ILE A 165 -20.98 24.89 6.86
C ILE A 165 -19.92 25.22 5.79
N MET A 166 -19.91 24.51 4.65
CA MET A 166 -18.92 24.76 3.59
C MET A 166 -18.92 26.21 3.08
N VAL A 167 -20.08 26.89 3.12
CA VAL A 167 -20.23 28.26 2.63
C VAL A 167 -20.07 29.31 3.71
N GLU A 168 -19.91 28.93 4.98
CA GLU A 168 -19.68 29.88 6.08
C GLU A 168 -18.38 30.66 5.89
N PRO A 169 -18.35 31.91 6.42
CA PRO A 169 -17.11 32.69 6.44
C PRO A 169 -16.00 32.00 7.25
N ALA A 170 -14.82 31.99 6.68
CA ALA A 170 -13.61 31.42 7.29
C ALA A 170 -12.44 32.41 7.22
N ASP A 171 -12.73 33.73 7.18
CA ASP A 171 -11.70 34.75 7.12
C ASP A 171 -10.87 34.75 8.42
N GLY A 172 -9.54 34.80 8.29
CA GLY A 172 -8.63 34.88 9.43
C GLY A 172 -8.28 33.55 10.06
N ILE A 173 -8.71 32.42 9.50
CA ILE A 173 -8.17 31.11 9.89
C ILE A 173 -6.70 31.09 9.49
N SER A 174 -5.83 31.25 10.48
CA SER A 174 -4.37 31.10 10.34
C SER A 174 -3.95 29.78 10.96
N TYR A 175 -3.16 29.02 10.23
CA TYR A 175 -2.67 27.74 10.71
C TYR A 175 -1.23 27.50 10.25
N LEU A 176 -0.37 27.21 11.22
CA LEU A 176 0.94 26.61 10.94
C LEU A 176 0.80 25.11 11.21
N PRO A 177 1.06 24.24 10.21
CA PRO A 177 1.00 22.81 10.42
C PRO A 177 1.96 22.39 11.54
N THR A 178 1.42 21.85 12.62
CA THR A 178 2.19 21.18 13.67
C THR A 178 1.89 19.71 13.57
N ASN A 179 2.75 18.96 12.88
CA ASN A 179 2.64 17.50 12.85
C ASN A 179 3.43 16.94 14.03
N ALA A 180 2.81 16.08 14.83
CA ALA A 180 3.54 15.27 15.78
C ALA A 180 4.49 14.34 14.99
N GLY A 181 5.76 14.31 15.39
CA GLY A 181 6.73 13.35 14.87
C GLY A 181 6.45 11.93 15.37
N PRO A 182 7.19 10.93 14.88
CA PRO A 182 7.14 9.59 15.44
C PRO A 182 7.55 9.60 16.92
N PRO A 183 7.12 8.60 17.71
CA PRO A 183 7.59 8.44 19.10
C PRO A 183 9.11 8.25 19.13
N GLU A 184 9.80 8.92 20.04
CA GLU A 184 11.22 8.69 20.28
C GLU A 184 11.44 7.30 20.90
N PRO A 185 12.47 6.54 20.47
CA PRO A 185 12.76 5.22 21.03
C PRO A 185 13.18 5.32 22.50
N ASP A 186 12.56 4.52 23.38
CA ASP A 186 12.89 4.47 24.78
C ASP A 186 14.34 3.98 25.01
N ALA A 187 15.14 4.77 25.72
CA ALA A 187 16.57 4.51 25.91
C ALA A 187 16.86 3.22 26.72
N ALA A 188 15.96 2.83 27.64
CA ALA A 188 16.09 1.60 28.42
C ALA A 188 15.77 0.38 27.55
N ALA A 189 14.71 0.44 26.74
CA ALA A 189 14.37 -0.61 25.78
C ALA A 189 15.47 -0.80 24.73
N ILE A 190 16.08 0.28 24.26
CA ILE A 190 17.23 0.21 23.33
C ILE A 190 18.44 -0.45 24.00
N ALA A 191 18.74 -0.14 25.27
CA ALA A 191 19.84 -0.76 25.98
C ALA A 191 19.62 -2.27 26.17
N GLU A 192 18.42 -2.68 26.59
CA GLU A 192 18.04 -4.10 26.73
C GLU A 192 18.11 -4.84 25.40
N ALA A 193 17.62 -4.24 24.32
CA ALA A 193 17.72 -4.79 22.98
C ALA A 193 19.18 -4.97 22.53
N ALA A 194 20.06 -4.01 22.88
CA ALA A 194 21.49 -4.11 22.55
C ALA A 194 22.18 -5.27 23.29
N GLU A 195 21.84 -5.52 24.55
CA GLU A 195 22.34 -6.67 25.32
C GLU A 195 21.92 -8.00 24.70
N LEU A 196 20.65 -8.12 24.28
CA LEU A 196 20.17 -9.30 23.56
C LEU A 196 20.91 -9.49 22.22
N CYS A 197 21.10 -8.42 21.47
CA CYS A 197 21.85 -8.45 20.20
C CYS A 197 23.32 -8.87 20.40
N ALA A 198 23.98 -8.37 21.47
CA ALA A 198 25.37 -8.69 21.76
C ALA A 198 25.57 -10.17 22.17
N SER A 199 24.57 -10.79 22.77
CA SER A 199 24.60 -12.20 23.18
C SER A 199 24.17 -13.18 22.09
N ALA A 200 23.49 -12.71 21.05
CA ALA A 200 22.94 -13.55 19.97
C ALA A 200 24.04 -14.16 19.10
N ARG A 201 23.89 -15.45 18.78
CA ARG A 201 24.78 -16.21 17.90
C ARG A 201 24.16 -16.51 16.53
N ARG A 202 22.85 -16.62 16.48
CA ARG A 202 22.08 -16.94 15.27
C ARG A 202 20.90 -16.00 15.09
N PRO A 203 21.12 -14.66 15.10
CA PRO A 203 20.02 -13.71 14.97
C PRO A 203 19.37 -13.79 13.58
N VAL A 204 18.08 -13.38 13.50
CA VAL A 204 17.31 -13.18 12.26
C VAL A 204 16.55 -11.86 12.38
N ILE A 205 16.44 -11.13 11.29
CA ILE A 205 15.63 -9.92 11.20
C ILE A 205 14.40 -10.21 10.33
N LEU A 206 13.21 -9.83 10.80
CA LEU A 206 11.96 -9.86 10.04
C LEU A 206 11.59 -8.42 9.70
N ALA A 207 11.71 -8.04 8.43
CA ALA A 207 11.40 -6.72 7.96
C ALA A 207 9.98 -6.68 7.35
N GLY A 208 9.14 -5.79 7.86
CA GLY A 208 7.82 -5.50 7.35
C GLY A 208 7.72 -4.16 6.63
N GLY A 209 6.51 -3.79 6.21
CA GLY A 209 6.23 -2.54 5.50
C GLY A 209 6.65 -1.27 6.25
N GLY A 210 6.67 -1.29 7.58
CA GLY A 210 7.16 -0.17 8.41
C GLY A 210 8.67 0.08 8.29
N ALA A 211 9.44 -0.91 7.83
CA ALA A 211 10.89 -0.77 7.65
C ALA A 211 11.30 -0.20 6.28
N LYS A 212 10.38 0.10 5.36
CA LYS A 212 10.70 0.54 3.98
C LYS A 212 11.65 1.74 3.91
N LYS A 213 11.52 2.68 4.85
CA LYS A 213 12.37 3.87 4.93
C LYS A 213 13.69 3.65 5.69
N ALA A 214 13.87 2.47 6.28
CA ALA A 214 15.01 2.12 7.12
C ALA A 214 16.08 1.28 6.39
N GLU A 215 16.11 1.25 5.05
CA GLU A 215 17.02 0.37 4.31
C GLU A 215 18.49 0.51 4.74
N ALA A 216 19.01 1.72 4.80
CA ALA A 216 20.41 1.95 5.14
C ALA A 216 20.77 1.50 6.58
N PRO A 217 20.05 1.90 7.65
CA PRO A 217 20.30 1.39 8.99
C PRO A 217 20.02 -0.11 9.12
N LEU A 218 18.98 -0.64 8.46
CA LEU A 218 18.66 -2.07 8.46
C LEU A 218 19.81 -2.92 7.87
N LYS A 219 20.38 -2.47 6.76
CA LYS A 219 21.53 -3.11 6.13
C LYS A 219 22.73 -3.14 7.10
N ARG A 220 23.05 -2.00 7.73
CA ARG A 220 24.14 -1.93 8.71
C ARG A 220 23.89 -2.85 9.92
N LEU A 221 22.65 -2.91 10.42
CA LEU A 221 22.30 -3.81 11.52
C LEU A 221 22.45 -5.27 11.12
N ALA A 222 21.96 -5.64 9.93
CA ALA A 222 22.10 -7.00 9.39
C ALA A 222 23.57 -7.42 9.24
N GLU A 223 24.41 -6.53 8.69
CA GLU A 223 25.85 -6.76 8.53
C GLU A 223 26.54 -6.83 9.88
N ARG A 224 26.16 -5.97 10.83
CA ARG A 224 26.72 -5.93 12.18
C ARG A 224 26.48 -7.22 12.95
N LEU A 225 25.26 -7.76 12.85
CA LEU A 225 24.85 -8.97 13.56
C LEU A 225 25.11 -10.25 12.76
N GLY A 226 25.47 -10.16 11.49
CA GLY A 226 25.49 -11.33 10.57
C GLY A 226 24.11 -11.97 10.43
N ALA A 227 23.04 -11.19 10.48
CA ALA A 227 21.67 -11.66 10.54
C ALA A 227 21.01 -11.74 9.15
N PRO A 228 20.46 -12.89 8.71
CA PRO A 228 19.54 -12.94 7.59
C PRO A 228 18.35 -12.00 7.79
N VAL A 229 17.91 -11.31 6.70
CA VAL A 229 16.77 -10.40 6.71
C VAL A 229 15.66 -10.99 5.86
N VAL A 230 14.64 -11.52 6.51
CA VAL A 230 13.41 -12.00 5.89
C VAL A 230 12.50 -10.81 5.59
N GLN A 231 11.96 -10.75 4.38
CA GLN A 231 11.13 -9.62 3.93
C GLN A 231 9.69 -10.09 3.71
N THR A 232 8.74 -9.44 4.41
CA THR A 232 7.32 -9.60 4.07
C THR A 232 7.02 -8.97 2.70
N THR A 233 5.83 -9.18 2.16
CA THR A 233 5.44 -8.65 0.85
C THR A 233 5.66 -7.13 0.75
N ASN A 234 5.21 -6.37 1.75
CA ASN A 234 5.34 -4.91 1.76
C ASN A 234 6.77 -4.41 2.08
N ALA A 235 7.70 -5.30 2.39
CA ALA A 235 9.12 -4.99 2.61
C ALA A 235 10.03 -5.34 1.42
N ARG A 236 9.47 -5.86 0.34
CA ARG A 236 10.24 -6.21 -0.87
C ARG A 236 10.99 -5.00 -1.40
N GLY A 237 12.19 -5.23 -1.88
CA GLY A 237 13.11 -4.19 -2.36
C GLY A 237 14.13 -3.75 -1.32
N LEU A 238 13.96 -4.10 -0.04
CA LEU A 238 15.02 -3.93 0.95
C LEU A 238 16.14 -4.95 0.70
N LEU A 239 17.39 -4.49 0.83
CA LEU A 239 18.57 -5.36 0.65
C LEU A 239 18.58 -6.14 -0.69
N TYR A 240 18.22 -5.50 -1.80
CA TYR A 240 18.23 -6.12 -3.11
C TYR A 240 19.57 -6.77 -3.43
N ARG A 241 19.55 -8.06 -3.81
CA ARG A 241 20.73 -8.89 -4.09
C ARG A 241 21.80 -8.92 -2.98
N HIS A 242 21.46 -8.49 -1.78
CA HIS A 242 22.38 -8.54 -0.66
C HIS A 242 22.54 -9.96 -0.12
N PRO A 243 23.76 -10.43 0.23
CA PRO A 243 23.97 -11.81 0.69
C PRO A 243 23.14 -12.24 1.91
N LEU A 244 22.76 -11.30 2.78
CA LEU A 244 21.90 -11.54 3.94
C LEU A 244 20.39 -11.39 3.63
N GLY A 245 19.99 -10.85 2.47
CA GLY A 245 18.59 -10.71 2.08
C GLY A 245 17.92 -12.07 1.84
N VAL A 246 16.71 -12.24 2.34
CA VAL A 246 15.84 -13.40 2.12
C VAL A 246 14.48 -12.88 1.64
N PRO A 247 14.32 -12.62 0.31
CA PRO A 247 13.11 -12.06 -0.27
C PRO A 247 12.04 -13.15 -0.47
N ALA A 248 11.75 -13.88 0.60
CA ALA A 248 10.83 -15.01 0.64
C ALA A 248 9.82 -14.85 1.76
N SER A 249 8.58 -15.29 1.51
CA SER A 249 7.49 -15.20 2.50
C SER A 249 7.82 -16.03 3.75
N PRO A 250 7.54 -15.49 4.96
CA PRO A 250 7.60 -16.25 6.19
C PRO A 250 6.65 -17.47 6.23
N SER A 251 5.69 -17.57 5.33
CA SER A 251 4.80 -18.74 5.23
C SER A 251 5.48 -19.99 4.67
N LEU A 252 6.60 -19.84 3.94
CA LEU A 252 7.34 -20.96 3.40
C LEU A 252 8.08 -21.75 4.50
N LYS A 253 8.08 -23.08 4.38
CA LYS A 253 8.69 -23.99 5.40
C LYS A 253 10.16 -23.68 5.65
N ALA A 254 10.94 -23.40 4.59
CA ALA A 254 12.35 -23.06 4.73
C ALA A 254 12.56 -21.76 5.52
N VAL A 255 11.69 -20.78 5.35
CA VAL A 255 11.78 -19.51 6.08
C VAL A 255 11.33 -19.69 7.54
N ARG A 256 10.26 -20.47 7.78
CA ARG A 256 9.85 -20.85 9.14
C ARG A 256 10.96 -21.59 9.89
N ALA A 257 11.68 -22.51 9.23
CA ALA A 257 12.81 -23.20 9.82
C ALA A 257 13.94 -22.22 10.19
N LEU A 258 14.29 -21.28 9.31
CA LEU A 258 15.27 -20.22 9.60
C LEU A 258 14.89 -19.41 10.84
N ILE A 259 13.61 -19.05 10.99
CA ILE A 259 13.08 -18.28 12.12
C ILE A 259 13.10 -19.14 13.39
N ALA A 260 12.69 -20.41 13.32
CA ALA A 260 12.64 -21.31 14.46
C ALA A 260 14.04 -21.67 15.02
N GLU A 261 15.07 -21.68 14.18
CA GLU A 261 16.45 -21.91 14.58
C GLU A 261 17.16 -20.67 15.14
N ALA A 262 16.53 -19.50 15.09
CA ALA A 262 17.11 -18.26 15.58
C ALA A 262 17.09 -18.24 17.12
N ASP A 263 18.20 -17.81 17.72
CA ASP A 263 18.29 -17.53 19.16
C ASP A 263 17.79 -16.12 19.52
N LEU A 264 17.68 -15.24 18.52
CA LEU A 264 17.10 -13.91 18.63
C LEU A 264 16.40 -13.55 17.30
N VAL A 265 15.19 -12.99 17.40
CA VAL A 265 14.49 -12.40 16.27
C VAL A 265 14.25 -10.92 16.52
N ILE A 266 14.58 -10.08 15.54
CA ILE A 266 14.29 -8.65 15.53
C ILE A 266 13.20 -8.41 14.47
N ALA A 267 12.01 -8.06 14.92
CA ALA A 267 10.87 -7.77 14.04
C ALA A 267 10.71 -6.25 13.89
N ALA A 268 11.02 -5.73 12.71
CA ALA A 268 10.99 -4.31 12.40
C ALA A 268 9.81 -3.97 11.47
N GLY A 269 8.81 -3.24 12.00
CA GLY A 269 7.67 -2.73 11.25
C GLY A 269 6.80 -3.81 10.61
N THR A 270 6.61 -4.94 11.30
CA THR A 270 5.75 -6.06 10.86
C THR A 270 4.70 -6.40 11.90
N GLU A 271 3.46 -6.64 11.45
CA GLU A 271 2.33 -6.97 12.33
C GLU A 271 2.17 -8.46 12.63
N PHE A 272 2.96 -9.32 11.99
CA PHE A 272 2.77 -10.78 12.02
C PHE A 272 1.40 -11.24 11.50
N GLY A 273 0.91 -10.61 10.44
CA GLY A 273 -0.37 -10.95 9.82
C GLY A 273 -0.37 -12.35 9.19
N PRO A 274 -1.47 -13.11 9.27
CA PRO A 274 -1.56 -14.47 8.72
C PRO A 274 -1.25 -14.57 7.23
N THR A 275 -1.55 -13.53 6.46
CA THR A 275 -1.28 -13.50 5.02
C THR A 275 0.21 -13.67 4.70
N ASP A 276 1.08 -12.96 5.42
CA ASP A 276 2.53 -13.05 5.21
C ASP A 276 3.15 -14.25 5.95
N TYR A 277 2.68 -14.56 7.15
CA TYR A 277 3.37 -15.47 8.07
C TYR A 277 2.78 -16.88 8.11
N ASP A 278 1.52 -17.03 7.73
CA ASP A 278 0.79 -18.26 8.00
C ASP A 278 -0.05 -18.74 6.80
N GLY A 279 0.28 -18.27 5.59
CA GLY A 279 -0.37 -18.72 4.37
C GLY A 279 -1.90 -18.67 4.45
N TYR A 280 -2.46 -17.56 4.93
CA TYR A 280 -3.88 -17.36 5.20
C TYR A 280 -4.44 -18.17 6.39
N GLY A 281 -3.59 -18.61 7.31
CA GLY A 281 -4.02 -19.22 8.56
C GLY A 281 -3.94 -20.75 8.57
N ASP A 282 -2.89 -21.32 7.98
CA ASP A 282 -2.60 -22.76 8.05
C ASP A 282 -2.09 -23.22 9.44
N GLY A 283 -1.88 -22.27 10.39
CA GLY A 283 -1.46 -22.53 11.77
C GLY A 283 0.00 -22.89 11.92
N GLY A 284 0.81 -22.72 10.87
CA GLY A 284 2.20 -23.19 10.87
C GLY A 284 3.24 -22.23 11.44
N PHE A 285 2.89 -20.95 11.66
CA PHE A 285 3.83 -19.96 12.19
C PHE A 285 3.82 -19.93 13.72
N VAL A 286 5.00 -20.19 14.31
CA VAL A 286 5.22 -20.09 15.77
C VAL A 286 6.08 -18.85 16.05
N PRO A 287 5.61 -17.89 16.85
CA PRO A 287 6.42 -16.72 17.24
C PRO A 287 7.68 -17.16 18.01
N PRO A 288 8.84 -16.53 17.77
CA PRO A 288 10.08 -16.86 18.47
C PRO A 288 10.02 -16.48 19.95
N ALA A 289 10.73 -17.23 20.80
CA ALA A 289 10.76 -17.00 22.25
C ALA A 289 11.50 -15.70 22.63
N ASN A 290 12.65 -15.44 21.97
CA ASN A 290 13.43 -14.21 22.17
C ASN A 290 13.13 -13.26 21.01
N LEU A 291 12.33 -12.24 21.28
CA LEU A 291 11.79 -11.33 20.27
C LEU A 291 11.99 -9.88 20.68
N ILE A 292 12.65 -9.11 19.84
CA ILE A 292 12.65 -7.65 19.87
C ILE A 292 11.63 -7.18 18.84
N ARG A 293 10.66 -6.34 19.22
CA ARG A 293 9.70 -5.72 18.30
C ARG A 293 9.93 -4.23 18.20
N ILE A 294 10.04 -3.73 16.98
CA ILE A 294 10.09 -2.30 16.66
C ILE A 294 8.85 -1.98 15.84
N ASP A 295 7.97 -1.14 16.35
CA ASP A 295 6.76 -0.71 15.64
C ASP A 295 6.35 0.69 16.13
N ILE A 296 5.83 1.51 15.22
CA ILE A 296 5.33 2.84 15.57
C ILE A 296 4.00 2.79 16.34
N GLY A 297 3.23 1.70 16.18
CA GLY A 297 1.91 1.52 16.78
C GLY A 297 1.96 0.79 18.12
N ALA A 298 1.65 1.48 19.21
CA ALA A 298 1.53 0.87 20.54
C ALA A 298 0.54 -0.31 20.56
N ASP A 299 -0.59 -0.18 19.88
CA ASP A 299 -1.60 -1.24 19.78
C ASP A 299 -1.06 -2.50 19.08
N GLN A 300 -0.15 -2.33 18.12
CA GLN A 300 0.50 -3.47 17.46
C GLN A 300 1.47 -4.18 18.39
N LEU A 301 2.23 -3.43 19.16
CA LEU A 301 3.14 -3.99 20.16
C LEU A 301 2.37 -4.75 21.24
N ALA A 302 1.22 -4.23 21.69
CA ALA A 302 0.37 -4.86 22.68
C ALA A 302 -0.29 -6.16 22.22
N ARG A 303 -0.51 -6.37 20.92
CA ARG A 303 -1.17 -7.58 20.38
C ARG A 303 -0.37 -8.87 20.57
N ARG A 304 0.96 -8.78 20.57
CA ARG A 304 1.85 -9.93 20.78
C ARG A 304 2.98 -9.55 21.73
N PRO A 305 3.12 -10.23 22.87
CA PRO A 305 4.24 -10.04 23.77
C PRO A 305 5.58 -10.25 23.07
N ALA A 306 6.57 -9.46 23.44
CA ALA A 306 7.95 -9.59 23.02
C ALA A 306 8.85 -9.51 24.26
N THR A 307 10.10 -9.96 24.14
CA THR A 307 11.10 -9.79 25.20
C THR A 307 11.37 -8.29 25.38
N VAL A 308 11.54 -7.57 24.27
CA VAL A 308 11.67 -6.11 24.26
C VAL A 308 10.74 -5.52 23.20
N SER A 309 9.98 -4.49 23.58
CA SER A 309 9.11 -3.72 22.68
C SER A 309 9.61 -2.28 22.58
N ILE A 310 9.87 -1.80 21.37
CA ILE A 310 10.34 -0.44 21.08
C ILE A 310 9.29 0.26 20.25
N GLN A 311 8.60 1.24 20.85
CA GLN A 311 7.64 2.08 20.11
C GLN A 311 8.39 3.24 19.47
N ALA A 312 8.67 3.14 18.17
CA ALA A 312 9.38 4.17 17.41
C ALA A 312 9.26 3.93 15.90
N ASP A 313 9.69 4.90 15.10
CA ASP A 313 10.03 4.67 13.70
C ASP A 313 11.18 3.66 13.58
N CYS A 314 11.10 2.77 12.58
CA CYS A 314 12.11 1.72 12.43
C CYS A 314 13.52 2.27 12.16
N ALA A 315 13.65 3.35 11.38
CA ALA A 315 14.96 3.92 11.09
C ALA A 315 15.58 4.52 12.36
N GLU A 316 14.82 5.26 13.14
CA GLU A 316 15.27 5.90 14.39
C GLU A 316 15.65 4.84 15.44
N ALA A 317 14.81 3.83 15.63
CA ALA A 317 15.07 2.75 16.59
C ALA A 317 16.32 1.94 16.20
N ILE A 318 16.47 1.60 14.91
CA ILE A 318 17.64 0.84 14.43
C ILE A 318 18.92 1.68 14.53
N GLU A 319 18.88 2.98 14.25
CA GLU A 319 20.03 3.88 14.46
C GLU A 319 20.42 3.95 15.93
N ALA A 320 19.45 4.12 16.83
CA ALA A 320 19.70 4.14 18.27
C ALA A 320 20.30 2.82 18.76
N LEU A 321 19.80 1.68 18.25
CA LEU A 321 20.33 0.35 18.57
C LEU A 321 21.77 0.18 18.07
N LEU A 322 22.05 0.57 16.83
CA LEU A 322 23.40 0.55 16.24
C LEU A 322 24.40 1.36 17.08
N GLY A 323 23.98 2.51 17.62
CA GLY A 323 24.78 3.35 18.50
C GLY A 323 25.16 2.72 19.84
N ARG A 324 24.52 1.59 20.22
CA ARG A 324 24.81 0.84 21.44
C ARG A 324 25.56 -0.48 21.20
N LEU A 325 25.74 -0.86 19.92
CA LEU A 325 26.43 -2.11 19.58
C LEU A 325 27.93 -1.85 19.38
N ASP A 326 28.73 -2.10 20.40
CA ASP A 326 30.19 -1.97 20.38
C ASP A 326 30.88 -3.21 19.76
N GLY A 327 32.17 -3.06 19.38
CA GLY A 327 33.03 -4.14 18.91
C GLY A 327 32.95 -4.44 17.39
N PRO A 328 33.62 -5.45 16.88
CA PRO A 328 33.63 -5.83 15.47
C PRO A 328 32.31 -6.48 15.04
N ALA A 329 32.02 -6.45 13.72
CA ALA A 329 30.88 -7.18 13.16
C ALA A 329 30.99 -8.68 13.44
N ALA A 330 29.83 -9.33 13.66
CA ALA A 330 29.80 -10.76 13.94
C ALA A 330 30.33 -11.57 12.74
N SER A 331 31.21 -12.53 13.00
CA SER A 331 31.76 -13.46 12.00
C SER A 331 30.91 -14.74 11.82
N GLY A 332 29.58 -14.61 11.92
CA GLY A 332 28.66 -15.74 11.93
C GLY A 332 28.36 -16.35 10.54
N ASP A 333 27.57 -17.42 10.55
CA ASP A 333 27.13 -18.18 9.38
C ASP A 333 25.91 -17.56 8.63
N GLY A 334 25.53 -16.31 8.95
CA GLY A 334 24.29 -15.70 8.47
C GLY A 334 24.15 -15.66 6.94
N LYS A 335 25.24 -15.36 6.21
CA LYS A 335 25.22 -15.39 4.74
C LYS A 335 24.97 -16.82 4.21
N ILE A 336 25.53 -17.83 4.88
CA ILE A 336 25.33 -19.24 4.52
C ILE A 336 23.89 -19.63 4.79
N ARG A 337 23.34 -19.28 5.96
CA ARG A 337 21.93 -19.52 6.32
C ARG A 337 20.98 -18.83 5.34
N ALA A 338 21.20 -17.57 5.03
CA ALA A 338 20.39 -16.84 4.06
C ALA A 338 20.41 -17.50 2.67
N ALA A 339 21.60 -17.91 2.18
CA ALA A 339 21.74 -18.59 0.89
C ALA A 339 21.04 -19.95 0.86
N ALA A 340 21.19 -20.75 1.92
CA ALA A 340 20.53 -22.04 2.07
C ALA A 340 19.00 -21.89 2.11
N THR A 341 18.49 -20.90 2.85
CA THR A 341 17.06 -20.59 2.95
C THR A 341 16.49 -20.15 1.60
N ARG A 342 17.15 -19.24 0.87
CA ARG A 342 16.70 -18.84 -0.48
C ARG A 342 16.59 -20.04 -1.42
N LYS A 343 17.60 -20.91 -1.43
CA LYS A 343 17.61 -22.11 -2.28
C LYS A 343 16.47 -23.06 -1.90
N ALA A 344 16.27 -23.31 -0.61
CA ALA A 344 15.21 -24.20 -0.13
C ALA A 344 13.81 -23.60 -0.39
N ALA A 345 13.61 -22.30 -0.15
CA ALA A 345 12.35 -21.61 -0.43
C ALA A 345 11.95 -21.67 -1.92
N LEU A 346 12.90 -21.47 -2.83
CA LEU A 346 12.65 -21.65 -4.27
C LEU A 346 12.28 -23.09 -4.64
N ALA A 347 12.85 -24.08 -3.96
CA ALA A 347 12.55 -25.48 -4.22
C ALA A 347 11.15 -25.91 -3.71
N GLU A 348 10.51 -25.14 -2.85
CA GLU A 348 9.13 -25.36 -2.41
C GLU A 348 8.09 -24.92 -3.44
N LEU A 349 8.48 -24.06 -4.38
CA LEU A 349 7.55 -23.47 -5.35
C LEU A 349 7.28 -24.45 -6.50
N SER A 350 6.03 -24.46 -6.97
CA SER A 350 5.65 -25.22 -8.15
C SER A 350 6.34 -24.66 -9.42
N PRO A 351 6.49 -25.48 -10.49
CA PRO A 351 6.97 -25.00 -11.78
C PRO A 351 6.15 -23.83 -12.33
N ALA A 352 4.83 -23.83 -12.13
CA ALA A 352 3.93 -22.76 -12.54
C ALA A 352 4.26 -21.46 -11.80
N PHE A 353 4.40 -21.49 -10.47
CA PHE A 353 4.80 -20.32 -9.69
C PHE A 353 6.17 -19.79 -10.10
N THR A 354 7.12 -20.68 -10.36
CA THR A 354 8.46 -20.27 -10.84
C THR A 354 8.38 -19.55 -12.19
N ALA A 355 7.53 -20.01 -13.12
CA ALA A 355 7.30 -19.32 -14.39
C ALA A 355 6.65 -17.95 -14.22
N GLN A 356 5.68 -17.83 -13.32
CA GLN A 356 4.99 -16.57 -13.01
C GLN A 356 5.95 -15.55 -12.34
N ILE A 357 6.81 -16.00 -11.43
CA ILE A 357 7.86 -15.15 -10.83
C ILE A 357 8.79 -14.59 -11.90
N ARG A 358 9.18 -15.41 -12.89
CA ARG A 358 10.02 -14.95 -14.01
C ARG A 358 9.37 -13.84 -14.82
N ALA A 359 8.04 -13.84 -14.98
CA ALA A 359 7.34 -12.74 -15.62
C ALA A 359 7.52 -11.42 -14.83
N VAL A 360 7.38 -11.48 -13.50
CA VAL A 360 7.59 -10.30 -12.63
C VAL A 360 9.05 -9.85 -12.63
N GLU A 361 10.00 -10.79 -12.61
CA GLU A 361 11.44 -10.49 -12.74
C GLU A 361 11.77 -9.85 -14.09
N THR A 362 11.11 -10.29 -15.18
CA THR A 362 11.26 -9.68 -16.51
C THR A 362 10.82 -8.22 -16.48
N ILE A 363 9.74 -7.88 -15.78
CA ILE A 363 9.30 -6.48 -15.62
C ILE A 363 10.38 -5.66 -14.90
N ARG A 364 10.89 -6.15 -13.76
CA ARG A 364 11.96 -5.49 -12.98
C ARG A 364 13.21 -5.28 -13.84
N ASP A 365 13.67 -6.33 -14.52
CA ASP A 365 14.93 -6.31 -15.25
C ASP A 365 14.85 -5.47 -16.55
N ALA A 366 13.67 -5.41 -17.19
CA ALA A 366 13.43 -4.56 -18.37
C ALA A 366 13.27 -3.08 -18.00
N LEU A 367 12.76 -2.77 -16.80
CA LEU A 367 12.48 -1.43 -16.31
C LEU A 367 13.07 -1.25 -14.89
N PRO A 368 14.40 -1.15 -14.75
CA PRO A 368 15.05 -1.00 -13.44
C PRO A 368 14.49 0.18 -12.64
N GLY A 369 14.26 -0.04 -11.33
CA GLY A 369 13.67 0.94 -10.43
C GLY A 369 12.18 1.18 -10.64
N ALA A 370 11.50 0.34 -11.42
CA ALA A 370 10.05 0.45 -11.64
C ALA A 370 9.26 0.28 -10.35
N ILE A 371 8.11 0.95 -10.29
CA ILE A 371 7.07 0.64 -9.31
C ILE A 371 6.11 -0.36 -9.97
N ILE A 372 6.00 -1.55 -9.39
CA ILE A 372 5.10 -2.60 -9.85
C ILE A 372 3.91 -2.67 -8.89
N VAL A 373 2.75 -2.32 -9.41
CA VAL A 373 1.48 -2.32 -8.68
C VAL A 373 0.68 -3.55 -9.08
N GLY A 374 0.53 -4.49 -8.15
CA GLY A 374 -0.18 -5.74 -8.39
C GLY A 374 -1.66 -5.68 -8.03
N ASP A 375 -2.51 -6.27 -8.88
CA ASP A 375 -3.85 -6.68 -8.51
C ASP A 375 -3.82 -8.15 -8.01
N SER A 376 -4.95 -8.68 -7.60
CA SER A 376 -5.09 -10.10 -7.23
C SER A 376 -5.04 -10.99 -8.48
N THR A 377 -3.86 -11.47 -8.85
CA THR A 377 -3.61 -12.33 -10.01
C THR A 377 -2.44 -13.28 -9.77
N GLN A 378 -2.39 -14.38 -10.50
CA GLN A 378 -1.42 -15.48 -10.28
C GLN A 378 0.05 -15.03 -10.20
N PRO A 379 0.61 -14.20 -11.10
CA PRO A 379 2.00 -13.76 -10.94
C PRO A 379 2.25 -12.94 -9.67
N VAL A 380 1.23 -12.23 -9.17
CA VAL A 380 1.31 -11.46 -7.92
C VAL A 380 1.35 -12.40 -6.72
N TYR A 381 0.51 -13.44 -6.70
CA TYR A 381 0.53 -14.44 -5.64
C TYR A 381 1.87 -15.18 -5.58
N ALA A 382 2.39 -15.59 -6.74
CA ALA A 382 3.70 -16.24 -6.84
C ALA A 382 4.83 -15.33 -6.34
N ALA A 383 4.83 -14.06 -6.73
CA ALA A 383 5.83 -13.08 -6.30
C ALA A 383 5.71 -12.71 -4.81
N ASN A 384 4.51 -12.75 -4.22
CA ASN A 384 4.34 -12.60 -2.78
C ASN A 384 5.03 -13.75 -2.00
N LEU A 385 5.12 -14.95 -2.56
CA LEU A 385 5.87 -16.04 -1.95
C LEU A 385 7.39 -15.84 -2.09
N TYR A 386 7.88 -15.48 -3.27
CA TYR A 386 9.31 -15.24 -3.49
C TYR A 386 9.54 -14.24 -4.61
N TYR A 387 10.13 -13.10 -4.29
CA TYR A 387 10.52 -12.10 -5.29
C TYR A 387 11.48 -11.08 -4.70
N ASP A 388 12.59 -10.82 -5.39
CA ASP A 388 13.58 -9.82 -4.99
C ASP A 388 13.45 -8.59 -5.89
N HIS A 389 12.91 -7.51 -5.33
CA HIS A 389 12.69 -6.26 -6.04
C HIS A 389 13.89 -5.32 -5.89
N ASP A 390 14.12 -4.43 -6.86
CA ASP A 390 15.31 -3.56 -6.92
C ASP A 390 15.09 -2.16 -6.33
N ARG A 391 13.92 -1.92 -5.71
CA ARG A 391 13.56 -0.63 -5.10
C ARG A 391 12.70 -0.84 -3.85
N PRO A 392 13.11 -0.31 -2.66
CA PRO A 392 12.24 -0.32 -1.47
C PRO A 392 10.91 0.38 -1.74
N GLY A 393 9.79 -0.29 -1.41
CA GLY A 393 8.44 0.21 -1.67
C GLY A 393 8.03 0.24 -3.15
N GLY A 394 8.86 -0.30 -4.06
CA GLY A 394 8.51 -0.42 -5.48
C GLY A 394 7.64 -1.63 -5.83
N TRP A 395 7.42 -2.55 -4.89
CA TRP A 395 6.48 -3.66 -5.02
C TRP A 395 5.37 -3.51 -3.99
N PHE A 396 4.13 -3.38 -4.45
CA PHE A 396 2.95 -3.45 -3.59
C PHE A 396 1.73 -3.94 -4.39
N ASN A 397 0.77 -4.54 -3.70
CA ASN A 397 -0.40 -5.12 -4.33
C ASN A 397 -1.59 -5.23 -3.36
N ALA A 398 -2.77 -5.61 -3.90
CA ALA A 398 -3.98 -5.78 -3.12
C ALA A 398 -3.98 -7.04 -2.26
N ALA A 399 -3.22 -8.08 -2.65
CA ALA A 399 -3.27 -9.41 -2.06
C ALA A 399 -2.47 -9.55 -0.75
N THR A 400 -2.32 -8.46 0.02
CA THR A 400 -1.55 -8.41 1.27
C THR A 400 -2.40 -8.33 2.53
N GLY A 401 -3.66 -7.93 2.40
CA GLY A 401 -4.53 -7.76 3.56
C GLY A 401 -5.99 -7.83 3.21
N PHE A 402 -6.53 -6.80 2.55
CA PHE A 402 -7.96 -6.70 2.24
C PHE A 402 -8.36 -7.47 0.97
N GLY A 403 -7.48 -7.55 -0.01
CA GLY A 403 -7.67 -8.38 -1.21
C GLY A 403 -8.63 -7.79 -2.24
N ALA A 404 -8.72 -6.47 -2.36
CA ALA A 404 -9.67 -5.82 -3.25
C ALA A 404 -9.28 -5.99 -4.73
N LEU A 405 -10.09 -6.70 -5.52
CA LEU A 405 -9.99 -6.76 -6.98
C LEU A 405 -10.23 -5.37 -7.60
N GLY A 406 -9.51 -5.08 -8.68
CA GLY A 406 -9.57 -3.79 -9.35
C GLY A 406 -8.73 -2.69 -8.70
N PHE A 407 -7.92 -3.02 -7.71
CA PHE A 407 -6.98 -2.10 -7.06
C PHE A 407 -5.88 -1.63 -8.02
N GLY A 408 -5.32 -2.56 -8.79
CA GLY A 408 -4.10 -2.34 -9.57
C GLY A 408 -4.15 -1.12 -10.50
N PRO A 409 -5.11 -1.00 -11.41
CA PRO A 409 -5.14 0.08 -12.40
C PRO A 409 -5.19 1.49 -11.78
N PRO A 410 -6.15 1.85 -10.91
CA PRO A 410 -6.17 3.18 -10.31
C PRO A 410 -5.01 3.43 -9.35
N ALA A 411 -4.55 2.44 -8.57
CA ALA A 411 -3.39 2.60 -7.70
C ALA A 411 -2.10 2.87 -8.51
N ALA A 412 -1.94 2.23 -9.68
CA ALA A 412 -0.82 2.52 -10.58
C ALA A 412 -0.87 3.94 -11.14
N ILE A 413 -2.07 4.47 -11.45
CA ILE A 413 -2.23 5.87 -11.85
C ILE A 413 -1.77 6.79 -10.72
N GLY A 414 -2.22 6.56 -9.49
CA GLY A 414 -1.77 7.31 -8.32
C GLY A 414 -0.27 7.26 -8.12
N ALA A 415 0.34 6.09 -8.25
CA ALA A 415 1.79 5.90 -8.15
C ALA A 415 2.57 6.66 -9.25
N ALA A 416 2.09 6.64 -10.50
CA ALA A 416 2.73 7.34 -11.61
C ALA A 416 2.70 8.87 -11.43
N LEU A 417 1.64 9.40 -10.83
CA LEU A 417 1.52 10.81 -10.51
C LEU A 417 2.38 11.23 -9.30
N ALA A 418 2.59 10.31 -8.37
CA ALA A 418 3.40 10.51 -7.17
C ALA A 418 4.91 10.53 -7.45
N VAL A 419 5.37 9.71 -8.41
CA VAL A 419 6.80 9.50 -8.74
C VAL A 419 6.98 9.49 -10.26
N PRO A 420 6.85 10.64 -10.93
CA PRO A 420 6.81 10.73 -12.40
C PRO A 420 8.11 10.30 -13.08
N GLU A 421 9.24 10.27 -12.35
CA GLU A 421 10.54 9.82 -12.87
C GLU A 421 10.66 8.28 -12.95
N ALA A 422 9.88 7.54 -12.16
CA ALA A 422 9.93 6.09 -12.16
C ALA A 422 9.03 5.48 -13.24
N PRO A 423 9.43 4.38 -13.89
CA PRO A 423 8.47 3.56 -14.63
C PRO A 423 7.41 3.00 -13.69
N VAL A 424 6.15 2.99 -14.11
CA VAL A 424 5.07 2.35 -13.32
C VAL A 424 4.40 1.28 -14.16
N VAL A 425 4.31 0.08 -13.63
CA VAL A 425 3.67 -1.08 -14.24
C VAL A 425 2.53 -1.55 -13.35
N CYS A 426 1.32 -1.60 -13.90
CA CYS A 426 0.19 -2.30 -13.30
C CYS A 426 0.20 -3.75 -13.77
N LEU A 427 0.30 -4.71 -12.85
CA LEU A 427 0.18 -6.13 -13.14
C LEU A 427 -1.17 -6.64 -12.63
N THR A 428 -2.10 -6.89 -13.55
CA THR A 428 -3.49 -7.24 -13.22
C THR A 428 -3.94 -8.49 -13.97
N GLY A 429 -4.92 -9.22 -13.42
CA GLY A 429 -5.59 -10.30 -14.14
C GLY A 429 -6.73 -9.78 -15.01
N ASP A 430 -7.15 -10.59 -15.99
CA ASP A 430 -8.29 -10.28 -16.86
C ASP A 430 -9.59 -10.04 -16.06
N GLY A 431 -9.80 -10.78 -14.99
CA GLY A 431 -10.93 -10.59 -14.08
C GLY A 431 -10.83 -9.27 -13.29
N GLY A 432 -9.69 -9.04 -12.61
CA GLY A 432 -9.47 -7.84 -11.78
C GLY A 432 -9.51 -6.55 -12.60
N PHE A 433 -8.94 -6.55 -13.80
CA PHE A 433 -8.92 -5.39 -14.68
C PHE A 433 -10.33 -4.89 -15.03
N GLN A 434 -11.30 -5.79 -15.17
CA GLN A 434 -12.68 -5.42 -15.51
C GLN A 434 -13.39 -4.61 -14.42
N PHE A 435 -12.97 -4.73 -13.14
CA PHE A 435 -13.58 -3.96 -12.05
C PHE A 435 -13.34 -2.46 -12.15
N THR A 436 -12.20 -2.05 -12.74
CA THR A 436 -11.79 -0.64 -12.83
C THR A 436 -11.29 -0.29 -14.24
N LEU A 437 -11.71 -1.03 -15.26
CA LEU A 437 -11.38 -0.80 -16.65
C LEU A 437 -11.61 0.65 -17.11
N PRO A 438 -12.70 1.36 -16.70
CA PRO A 438 -12.92 2.76 -17.07
C PRO A 438 -11.80 3.70 -16.65
N GLU A 439 -10.96 3.34 -15.68
CA GLU A 439 -9.83 4.16 -15.22
C GLU A 439 -8.71 4.31 -16.29
N LEU A 440 -8.75 3.54 -17.37
CA LEU A 440 -7.96 3.82 -18.57
C LEU A 440 -8.16 5.25 -19.08
N GLY A 441 -9.41 5.74 -19.04
CA GLY A 441 -9.71 7.13 -19.36
C GLY A 441 -9.10 8.11 -18.36
N ALA A 442 -9.06 7.78 -17.08
CA ALA A 442 -8.42 8.62 -16.07
C ALA A 442 -6.89 8.66 -16.26
N ALA A 443 -6.26 7.53 -16.63
CA ALA A 443 -4.84 7.50 -16.96
C ALA A 443 -4.50 8.42 -18.14
N LEU A 444 -5.34 8.42 -19.16
CA LEU A 444 -5.16 9.28 -20.33
C LEU A 444 -5.33 10.76 -19.99
N ASP A 445 -6.42 11.13 -19.31
CA ASP A 445 -6.70 12.52 -18.92
C ASP A 445 -5.61 13.10 -18.02
N ALA A 446 -5.09 12.27 -17.11
CA ALA A 446 -4.02 12.65 -16.21
C ALA A 446 -2.63 12.57 -16.85
N ALA A 447 -2.51 12.13 -18.09
CA ALA A 447 -1.23 11.83 -18.75
C ALA A 447 -0.30 10.98 -17.85
N ALA A 448 -0.86 9.98 -17.18
CA ALA A 448 -0.12 9.09 -16.29
C ALA A 448 0.48 7.92 -17.11
N PRO A 449 1.82 7.83 -17.27
CA PRO A 449 2.44 6.86 -18.19
C PRO A 449 2.51 5.46 -17.57
N VAL A 450 1.36 4.88 -17.25
CA VAL A 450 1.23 3.54 -16.69
C VAL A 450 1.26 2.49 -17.79
N ILE A 451 2.06 1.45 -17.61
CA ILE A 451 2.03 0.26 -18.47
C ILE A 451 1.14 -0.79 -17.79
N PHE A 452 -0.03 -1.03 -18.36
CA PHE A 452 -0.98 -2.04 -17.87
C PHE A 452 -0.63 -3.40 -18.47
N VAL A 453 -0.10 -4.32 -17.68
CA VAL A 453 0.16 -5.70 -18.08
C VAL A 453 -1.00 -6.56 -17.61
N VAL A 454 -1.80 -7.05 -18.54
CA VAL A 454 -2.99 -7.87 -18.27
C VAL A 454 -2.62 -9.34 -18.44
N TRP A 455 -2.61 -10.09 -17.34
CA TRP A 455 -2.44 -11.54 -17.31
C TRP A 455 -3.79 -12.20 -17.58
N ASN A 456 -4.04 -12.56 -18.85
CA ASN A 456 -5.32 -13.11 -19.29
C ASN A 456 -5.29 -14.63 -19.31
N ASN A 457 -5.79 -15.25 -18.24
CA ASN A 457 -5.98 -16.69 -18.09
C ASN A 457 -7.47 -17.10 -18.21
N ARG A 458 -8.33 -16.17 -18.66
CA ARG A 458 -9.77 -16.35 -18.96
C ARG A 458 -10.59 -16.78 -17.76
N GLY A 459 -10.36 -16.14 -16.59
CA GLY A 459 -11.22 -16.37 -15.43
C GLY A 459 -10.55 -16.18 -14.07
N TYR A 460 -11.28 -16.54 -13.04
CA TYR A 460 -10.82 -16.52 -11.64
C TYR A 460 -10.16 -17.87 -11.30
N ARG A 461 -9.04 -18.18 -11.95
CA ARG A 461 -8.40 -19.51 -11.91
C ARG A 461 -7.98 -19.94 -10.50
N GLU A 462 -7.60 -18.99 -9.64
CA GLU A 462 -7.24 -19.28 -8.25
C GLU A 462 -8.44 -19.76 -7.45
N ILE A 463 -9.62 -19.18 -7.71
CA ILE A 463 -10.86 -19.61 -7.06
C ILE A 463 -11.34 -20.95 -7.64
N GLU A 464 -11.22 -21.14 -8.95
CA GLU A 464 -11.50 -22.43 -9.60
C GLU A 464 -10.68 -23.55 -8.98
N THR A 465 -9.36 -23.36 -8.84
CA THR A 465 -8.45 -24.32 -8.19
C THR A 465 -8.88 -24.57 -6.75
N SER A 466 -9.15 -23.52 -5.98
CA SER A 466 -9.58 -23.64 -4.58
C SER A 466 -10.90 -24.42 -4.43
N MET A 467 -11.85 -24.26 -5.36
CA MET A 467 -13.08 -25.05 -5.38
C MET A 467 -12.81 -26.53 -5.65
N LEU A 468 -11.98 -26.81 -6.65
CA LEU A 468 -11.60 -28.19 -7.02
C LEU A 468 -10.86 -28.91 -5.88
N ASP A 469 -9.93 -28.21 -5.20
CA ASP A 469 -9.14 -28.76 -4.10
C ASP A 469 -9.99 -29.23 -2.92
N VAL A 470 -11.17 -28.62 -2.72
CA VAL A 470 -12.11 -29.02 -1.67
C VAL A 470 -13.30 -29.82 -2.21
N GLY A 471 -13.25 -30.26 -3.48
CA GLY A 471 -14.27 -31.11 -4.11
C GLY A 471 -15.57 -30.37 -4.46
N VAL A 472 -15.52 -29.06 -4.64
CA VAL A 472 -16.66 -28.24 -5.10
C VAL A 472 -16.57 -28.05 -6.62
N GLU A 473 -17.66 -28.33 -7.34
CA GLU A 473 -17.73 -28.06 -8.78
C GLU A 473 -17.64 -26.54 -9.04
N PRO A 474 -16.73 -26.07 -9.91
CA PRO A 474 -16.54 -24.65 -10.17
C PRO A 474 -17.77 -23.98 -10.79
N VAL A 475 -18.26 -22.91 -10.15
CA VAL A 475 -19.40 -22.10 -10.62
C VAL A 475 -19.03 -20.62 -10.53
N GLY A 476 -19.32 -19.85 -11.61
CA GLY A 476 -19.10 -18.39 -11.64
C GLY A 476 -17.64 -17.94 -11.78
N VAL A 477 -16.73 -18.87 -12.09
CA VAL A 477 -15.28 -18.60 -12.14
C VAL A 477 -14.73 -18.31 -13.54
N SER A 478 -15.54 -18.45 -14.58
CA SER A 478 -15.12 -18.28 -15.98
C SER A 478 -15.91 -17.16 -16.69
N PRO A 479 -15.86 -15.89 -16.22
CA PRO A 479 -16.41 -14.77 -16.96
C PRO A 479 -15.63 -14.60 -18.26
N ALA A 480 -16.32 -14.38 -19.39
CA ALA A 480 -15.67 -14.18 -20.66
C ALA A 480 -14.86 -12.86 -20.66
N PRO A 481 -13.55 -12.88 -20.92
CA PRO A 481 -12.77 -11.66 -20.99
C PRO A 481 -13.11 -10.90 -22.28
N PRO A 482 -13.16 -9.56 -22.25
CA PRO A 482 -13.26 -8.75 -23.46
C PRO A 482 -11.93 -8.76 -24.22
N ASP A 483 -11.91 -8.20 -25.43
CA ASP A 483 -10.68 -7.88 -26.15
C ASP A 483 -10.06 -6.61 -25.56
N PHE A 484 -9.09 -6.77 -24.65
CA PHE A 484 -8.47 -5.66 -23.93
C PHE A 484 -7.69 -4.71 -24.84
N CYS A 485 -7.11 -5.21 -25.95
CA CYS A 485 -6.44 -4.34 -26.93
C CYS A 485 -7.44 -3.43 -27.63
N LYS A 486 -8.59 -3.95 -28.08
CA LYS A 486 -9.64 -3.11 -28.68
C LYS A 486 -10.24 -2.12 -27.70
N LEU A 487 -10.39 -2.50 -26.44
CA LEU A 487 -10.86 -1.57 -25.41
C LEU A 487 -9.85 -0.44 -25.16
N ALA A 488 -8.56 -0.73 -25.10
CA ALA A 488 -7.52 0.29 -24.99
C ALA A 488 -7.54 1.23 -26.21
N GLU A 489 -7.64 0.69 -27.42
CA GLU A 489 -7.76 1.46 -28.66
C GLU A 489 -9.00 2.37 -28.66
N ALA A 490 -10.14 1.92 -28.11
CA ALA A 490 -11.35 2.72 -27.98
C ALA A 490 -11.17 3.94 -27.05
N TYR A 491 -10.24 3.85 -26.06
CA TYR A 491 -9.79 4.98 -25.25
C TYR A 491 -8.67 5.81 -25.91
N GLY A 492 -8.17 5.42 -27.09
CA GLY A 492 -7.02 6.06 -27.74
C GLY A 492 -5.68 5.68 -27.12
N ILE A 493 -5.61 4.56 -26.39
CA ILE A 493 -4.41 4.03 -25.74
C ILE A 493 -3.81 2.94 -26.62
N ALA A 494 -2.51 3.03 -26.91
CA ALA A 494 -1.80 2.00 -27.65
C ALA A 494 -1.77 0.66 -26.88
N ALA A 495 -1.93 -0.45 -27.61
CA ALA A 495 -1.97 -1.76 -27.02
C ALA A 495 -1.31 -2.81 -27.92
N GLU A 496 -0.81 -3.89 -27.30
CA GLU A 496 -0.34 -5.08 -28.00
C GLU A 496 -0.68 -6.35 -27.21
N ARG A 497 -0.87 -7.46 -27.94
CA ARG A 497 -1.12 -8.78 -27.36
C ARG A 497 0.09 -9.68 -27.59
N LEU A 498 0.53 -10.32 -26.53
CA LEU A 498 1.64 -11.28 -26.54
C LEU A 498 1.11 -12.70 -26.35
N ALA A 499 1.60 -13.62 -27.19
CA ALA A 499 1.26 -15.04 -27.10
C ALA A 499 2.03 -15.75 -25.97
N ASP A 500 3.15 -15.17 -25.53
CA ASP A 500 4.01 -15.69 -24.46
C ASP A 500 4.83 -14.57 -23.79
N ILE A 501 5.43 -14.87 -22.65
CA ILE A 501 6.25 -13.92 -21.88
C ILE A 501 7.62 -13.64 -22.50
N GLY A 502 8.06 -14.39 -23.50
CA GLY A 502 9.39 -14.22 -24.11
C GLY A 502 9.57 -12.86 -24.80
N HIS A 503 8.46 -12.25 -25.22
CA HIS A 503 8.44 -10.92 -25.85
C HIS A 503 8.13 -9.78 -24.87
N LEU A 504 7.90 -10.07 -23.59
CA LEU A 504 7.47 -9.09 -22.60
C LEU A 504 8.51 -7.96 -22.39
N ALA A 505 9.80 -8.30 -22.31
CA ALA A 505 10.85 -7.31 -22.07
C ALA A 505 10.89 -6.23 -23.16
N ASP A 506 10.75 -6.62 -24.43
CA ASP A 506 10.78 -5.67 -25.55
C ASP A 506 9.47 -4.88 -25.66
N ALA A 507 8.33 -5.49 -25.36
CA ALA A 507 7.04 -4.80 -25.27
C ALA A 507 7.08 -3.71 -24.17
N LEU A 508 7.61 -4.00 -23.00
CA LEU A 508 7.78 -3.03 -21.91
C LEU A 508 8.65 -1.84 -22.30
N LYS A 509 9.75 -2.09 -23.03
CA LYS A 509 10.63 -1.02 -23.52
C LYS A 509 9.90 -0.15 -24.56
N ARG A 510 9.15 -0.76 -25.50
CA ARG A 510 8.32 -0.01 -26.45
C ARG A 510 7.28 0.85 -25.73
N ALA A 511 6.52 0.25 -24.80
CA ALA A 511 5.53 0.94 -24.00
C ALA A 511 6.14 2.12 -23.23
N ARG A 512 7.27 1.93 -22.56
CA ARG A 512 7.97 2.99 -21.83
C ARG A 512 8.41 4.13 -22.71
N ALA A 513 8.85 3.84 -23.94
CA ALA A 513 9.31 4.84 -24.89
C ALA A 513 8.19 5.79 -25.38
N THR A 514 6.91 5.41 -25.26
CA THR A 514 5.79 6.27 -25.62
C THR A 514 5.59 7.43 -24.66
N GLY A 515 5.97 7.26 -23.37
CA GLY A 515 5.68 8.22 -22.31
C GLY A 515 4.17 8.41 -22.02
N LEU A 516 3.33 7.50 -22.50
CA LEU A 516 1.87 7.53 -22.40
C LEU A 516 1.34 6.23 -21.76
N PRO A 517 0.08 6.18 -21.33
CA PRO A 517 -0.56 4.92 -20.95
C PRO A 517 -0.45 3.88 -22.07
N TYR A 518 -0.21 2.63 -21.70
CA TYR A 518 -0.05 1.53 -22.65
C TYR A 518 -0.60 0.22 -22.09
N VAL A 519 -1.25 -0.59 -22.92
CA VAL A 519 -1.78 -1.91 -22.50
C VAL A 519 -1.00 -3.03 -23.18
N ILE A 520 -0.51 -3.98 -22.39
CA ILE A 520 0.11 -5.23 -22.85
C ILE A 520 -0.75 -6.38 -22.33
N GLU A 521 -1.40 -7.11 -23.21
CA GLU A 521 -2.15 -8.31 -22.87
C GLU A 521 -1.27 -9.55 -23.09
N ILE A 522 -1.12 -10.38 -22.05
CA ILE A 522 -0.44 -11.68 -22.13
C ILE A 522 -1.51 -12.75 -22.03
N THR A 523 -1.74 -13.51 -23.10
CA THR A 523 -2.66 -14.65 -23.08
C THR A 523 -1.90 -15.86 -22.55
N VAL A 524 -2.45 -16.49 -21.52
CA VAL A 524 -1.91 -17.70 -20.92
C VAL A 524 -2.98 -18.80 -20.90
N ASP A 525 -2.57 -20.06 -21.15
CA ASP A 525 -3.47 -21.22 -21.15
C ASP A 525 -3.67 -21.78 -19.73
#